data_922f33b9f9cd2270aaf5f8089322d4a2
#
_entry.id   922f33b9f9cd2270aaf5f8089322d4a2
#
_cell.length_a   1.000
_cell.length_b   1.000
_cell.length_c   1.000
_cell.angle_alpha   90.00
_cell.angle_beta   90.00
_cell.angle_gamma   90.00
#
_symmetry.space_group_name_H-M   'P 1'
#
loop_
_entity.id
_entity.type
_entity.pdbx_description
1 polymer ?
#
loop_
_entity_poly.entity_id
_entity_poly.type
_entity_poly.pdbx_seq_one_letter_code
_entity_poly.pdbx_strand_id
1 'polypeptide(L)'
;CMGSCTGFGVPIAKYFGAGKLDQMRNYVFNGALLTAGIAVILTALCSVFCPQILHMLSVPEDIYDNAYAYLLIIFLGMPFTLLYNYLSSILRSVGDSRTPFMFLALSAILNIFLDLFCIVVLKWGCAGAAIATITAQAISGILCLVFIGKKMNLLWLAKAHRAANKDAVSELLMMGIPTGLQFSITAIGSMVMQSANNGLGSVYVSGFTAGMKIKQFTMCPFDAIGTAVSVFCS
;
A
#
# COMPACT_ATOMS: atom_id res chain seq x y z
N CYS A 1 -2.01 4.88 -3.25
CA CYS A 1 -1.46 3.55 -3.57
C CYS A 1 -2.33 2.41 -3.01
N MET A 2 -2.62 2.36 -1.69
CA MET A 2 -3.48 1.31 -1.11
C MET A 2 -4.88 1.28 -1.75
N GLY A 3 -5.54 2.44 -1.86
CA GLY A 3 -6.89 2.52 -2.41
C GLY A 3 -7.02 1.96 -3.83
N SER A 4 -6.09 2.27 -4.72
CA SER A 4 -6.12 1.75 -6.10
C SER A 4 -6.01 0.23 -6.15
N CYS A 5 -5.13 -0.37 -5.32
CA CYS A 5 -5.01 -1.82 -5.22
C CYS A 5 -6.28 -2.48 -4.68
N THR A 6 -6.96 -1.84 -3.71
CA THR A 6 -8.24 -2.33 -3.18
C THR A 6 -9.33 -2.25 -4.26
N GLY A 7 -9.38 -1.15 -5.04
CA GLY A 7 -10.31 -1.00 -6.16
C GLY A 7 -10.11 -2.05 -7.26
N PHE A 8 -8.86 -2.44 -7.53
CA PHE A 8 -8.57 -3.51 -8.49
C PHE A 8 -9.05 -4.89 -8.02
N GLY A 9 -9.23 -5.09 -6.71
CA GLY A 9 -9.79 -6.31 -6.14
C GLY A 9 -11.26 -6.54 -6.49
N VAL A 10 -12.04 -5.49 -6.69
CA VAL A 10 -13.49 -5.58 -6.93
C VAL A 10 -13.85 -6.36 -8.21
N PRO A 11 -13.32 -6.03 -9.40
CA PRO A 11 -13.56 -6.83 -10.59
C PRO A 11 -13.06 -8.27 -10.48
N ILE A 12 -11.93 -8.49 -9.79
CA ILE A 12 -11.39 -9.83 -9.55
C ILE A 12 -12.36 -10.67 -8.71
N ALA A 13 -12.92 -10.09 -7.63
CA ALA A 13 -13.92 -10.75 -6.78
C ALA A 13 -15.20 -11.08 -7.57
N LYS A 14 -15.68 -10.15 -8.40
CA LYS A 14 -16.84 -10.32 -9.29
C LYS A 14 -16.69 -11.54 -10.22
N TYR A 15 -15.56 -11.67 -10.91
CA TYR A 15 -15.32 -12.78 -11.81
C TYR A 15 -15.04 -14.09 -11.09
N PHE A 16 -14.46 -14.02 -9.90
CA PHE A 16 -14.29 -15.18 -9.01
C PHE A 16 -15.64 -15.71 -8.55
N GLY A 17 -16.52 -14.83 -8.03
CA GLY A 17 -17.88 -15.19 -7.59
C GLY A 17 -18.77 -15.73 -8.72
N ALA A 18 -18.57 -15.22 -9.95
CA ALA A 18 -19.26 -15.72 -11.14
C ALA A 18 -18.72 -17.06 -11.67
N GLY A 19 -17.67 -17.62 -11.07
CA GLY A 19 -17.02 -18.87 -11.52
C GLY A 19 -16.22 -18.75 -12.82
N LYS A 20 -16.01 -17.53 -13.35
CA LYS A 20 -15.30 -17.25 -14.60
C LYS A 20 -13.79 -17.11 -14.39
N LEU A 21 -13.14 -18.22 -14.04
CA LEU A 21 -11.74 -18.23 -13.62
C LEU A 21 -10.76 -17.71 -14.68
N ASP A 22 -11.01 -17.96 -15.95
CA ASP A 22 -10.12 -17.50 -17.03
C ASP A 22 -10.17 -15.97 -17.19
N GLN A 23 -11.36 -15.38 -17.05
CA GLN A 23 -11.50 -13.92 -17.03
C GLN A 23 -10.85 -13.33 -15.78
N MET A 24 -11.10 -13.90 -14.61
CA MET A 24 -10.45 -13.48 -13.36
C MET A 24 -8.91 -13.46 -13.50
N ARG A 25 -8.31 -14.51 -14.06
CA ARG A 25 -6.85 -14.59 -14.28
C ARG A 25 -6.35 -13.50 -15.23
N ASN A 26 -7.12 -13.18 -16.29
CA ASN A 26 -6.78 -12.08 -17.18
C ASN A 26 -6.81 -10.73 -16.43
N TYR A 27 -7.81 -10.49 -15.56
CA TYR A 27 -7.88 -9.30 -14.72
C TYR A 27 -6.73 -9.24 -13.71
N VAL A 28 -6.34 -10.36 -13.12
CA VAL A 28 -5.16 -10.44 -12.23
C VAL A 28 -3.88 -10.07 -12.99
N PHE A 29 -3.70 -10.52 -14.22
CA PHE A 29 -2.53 -10.16 -15.02
C PHE A 29 -2.51 -8.67 -15.38
N ASN A 30 -3.63 -8.15 -15.90
CA ASN A 30 -3.72 -6.74 -16.29
C ASN A 30 -3.61 -5.79 -15.09
N GLY A 31 -4.17 -6.19 -13.93
CA GLY A 31 -4.02 -5.45 -12.68
C GLY A 31 -2.57 -5.44 -12.16
N ALA A 32 -1.83 -6.55 -12.31
CA ALA A 32 -0.41 -6.59 -12.00
C ALA A 32 0.41 -5.64 -12.89
N LEU A 33 0.10 -5.62 -14.19
CA LEU A 33 0.76 -4.72 -15.15
C LEU A 33 0.48 -3.24 -14.82
N LEU A 34 -0.79 -2.91 -14.52
CA LEU A 34 -1.18 -1.56 -14.09
C LEU A 34 -0.48 -1.15 -12.80
N THR A 35 -0.47 -2.03 -11.80
CA THR A 35 0.18 -1.79 -10.51
C THR A 35 1.69 -1.57 -10.69
N ALA A 36 2.34 -2.36 -11.53
CA ALA A 36 3.75 -2.18 -11.86
C ALA A 36 4.01 -0.83 -12.57
N GLY A 37 3.16 -0.46 -13.53
CA GLY A 37 3.24 0.83 -14.20
C GLY A 37 3.06 2.01 -13.24
N ILE A 38 2.05 1.96 -12.38
CA ILE A 38 1.81 2.96 -11.33
C ILE A 38 3.00 3.02 -10.37
N ALA A 39 3.56 1.87 -9.98
CA ALA A 39 4.74 1.81 -9.11
C ALA A 39 5.93 2.55 -9.71
N VAL A 40 6.26 2.28 -10.96
CA VAL A 40 7.38 2.94 -11.66
C VAL A 40 7.16 4.44 -11.78
N ILE A 41 5.96 4.85 -12.23
CA ILE A 41 5.62 6.27 -12.40
C ILE A 41 5.69 7.01 -11.06
N LEU A 42 5.06 6.49 -10.02
CA LEU A 42 5.06 7.12 -8.69
C LEU A 42 6.45 7.17 -8.08
N THR A 43 7.23 6.09 -8.18
CA THR A 43 8.60 6.06 -7.70
C THR A 43 9.44 7.11 -8.40
N ALA A 44 9.37 7.19 -9.73
CA ALA A 44 10.12 8.18 -10.50
C ALA A 44 9.69 9.61 -10.15
N LEU A 45 8.38 9.90 -10.13
CA LEU A 45 7.87 11.23 -9.79
C LEU A 45 8.26 11.63 -8.36
N CYS A 46 8.00 10.78 -7.38
CA CYS A 46 8.31 11.11 -5.98
C CYS A 46 9.81 11.24 -5.74
N SER A 47 10.65 10.43 -6.39
CA SER A 47 12.11 10.54 -6.25
C SER A 47 12.65 11.82 -6.89
N VAL A 48 12.15 12.21 -8.07
CA VAL A 48 12.56 13.46 -8.75
C VAL A 48 12.08 14.70 -7.99
N PHE A 49 10.83 14.67 -7.49
CA PHE A 49 10.26 15.79 -6.76
C PHE A 49 10.54 15.75 -5.25
N CYS A 50 11.37 14.84 -4.76
CA CYS A 50 11.69 14.71 -3.33
C CYS A 50 12.23 16.03 -2.72
N PRO A 51 13.16 16.78 -3.34
CA PRO A 51 13.61 18.07 -2.81
C PRO A 51 12.48 19.09 -2.70
N GLN A 52 11.61 19.18 -3.71
CA GLN A 52 10.49 20.11 -3.73
C GLN A 52 9.46 19.78 -2.64
N ILE A 53 9.22 18.49 -2.39
CA ILE A 53 8.35 18.02 -1.32
C ILE A 53 8.89 18.45 0.05
N LEU A 54 10.21 18.31 0.28
CA LEU A 54 10.84 18.72 1.53
C LEU A 54 10.79 20.25 1.74
N HIS A 55 11.03 21.02 0.69
CA HIS A 55 10.88 22.48 0.72
C HIS A 55 9.45 22.89 1.04
N MET A 56 8.46 22.22 0.44
CA MET A 56 7.04 22.48 0.68
C MET A 56 6.61 22.15 2.12
N LEU A 57 7.27 21.14 2.73
CA LEU A 57 7.07 20.74 4.13
C LEU A 57 7.83 21.63 5.12
N SER A 58 8.62 22.62 4.64
CA SER A 58 9.43 23.53 5.47
C SER A 58 10.33 22.79 6.46
N VAL A 59 11.00 21.71 5.98
CA VAL A 59 11.91 20.93 6.81
C VAL A 59 13.13 21.78 7.20
N PRO A 60 13.47 21.87 8.51
CA PRO A 60 14.63 22.63 8.98
C PRO A 60 15.95 22.10 8.36
N GLU A 61 16.92 23.00 8.13
CA GLU A 61 18.19 22.66 7.46
C GLU A 61 19.04 21.66 8.25
N ASP A 62 18.95 21.68 9.57
CA ASP A 62 19.70 20.77 10.47
C ASP A 62 19.31 19.30 10.34
N ILE A 63 18.09 19.01 9.89
CA ILE A 63 17.59 17.65 9.69
C ILE A 63 17.32 17.31 8.21
N TYR A 64 17.57 18.26 7.29
CA TYR A 64 17.20 18.12 5.88
C TYR A 64 17.83 16.88 5.23
N ASP A 65 19.12 16.67 5.40
CA ASP A 65 19.84 15.54 4.79
C ASP A 65 19.32 14.19 5.27
N ASN A 66 19.01 14.08 6.57
CA ASN A 66 18.44 12.86 7.14
C ASN A 66 17.02 12.61 6.63
N ALA A 67 16.20 13.66 6.52
CA ALA A 67 14.85 13.59 6.00
C ALA A 67 14.85 13.24 4.50
N TYR A 68 15.77 13.82 3.72
CA TYR A 68 15.94 13.52 2.31
C TYR A 68 16.33 12.06 2.08
N ALA A 69 17.35 11.57 2.79
CA ALA A 69 17.78 10.19 2.70
C ALA A 69 16.63 9.22 3.07
N TYR A 70 15.92 9.51 4.14
CA TYR A 70 14.76 8.71 4.59
C TYR A 70 13.66 8.64 3.52
N LEU A 71 13.20 9.81 3.03
CA LEU A 71 12.13 9.88 2.05
C LEU A 71 12.52 9.26 0.71
N LEU A 72 13.74 9.51 0.24
CA LEU A 72 14.22 8.93 -1.01
C LEU A 72 14.24 7.41 -0.95
N ILE A 73 14.71 6.83 0.16
CA ILE A 73 14.71 5.38 0.36
C ILE A 73 13.27 4.85 0.37
N ILE A 74 12.35 5.49 1.10
CA ILE A 74 10.93 5.10 1.11
C ILE A 74 10.31 5.16 -0.30
N PHE A 75 10.60 6.20 -1.08
CA PHE A 75 10.08 6.32 -2.44
C PHE A 75 10.63 5.23 -3.36
N LEU A 76 11.91 4.89 -3.26
CA LEU A 76 12.50 3.76 -3.98
C LEU A 76 11.91 2.41 -3.55
N GLY A 77 11.41 2.31 -2.33
CA GLY A 77 10.72 1.14 -1.81
C GLY A 77 9.24 1.00 -2.21
N MET A 78 8.63 2.02 -2.80
CA MET A 78 7.22 1.99 -3.22
C MET A 78 6.83 0.78 -4.07
N PRO A 79 7.65 0.28 -5.02
CA PRO A 79 7.31 -0.92 -5.79
C PRO A 79 7.04 -2.14 -4.93
N PHE A 80 7.80 -2.35 -3.86
CA PHE A 80 7.60 -3.48 -2.95
C PHE A 80 6.34 -3.32 -2.11
N THR A 81 6.06 -2.11 -1.66
CA THR A 81 4.82 -1.78 -0.96
C THR A 81 3.59 -2.02 -1.85
N LEU A 82 3.64 -1.56 -3.10
CA LEU A 82 2.56 -1.77 -4.07
C LEU A 82 2.39 -3.25 -4.43
N LEU A 83 3.50 -3.97 -4.60
CA LEU A 83 3.46 -5.41 -4.83
C LEU A 83 2.72 -6.13 -3.70
N TYR A 84 3.11 -5.89 -2.44
CA TYR A 84 2.45 -6.49 -1.29
C TYR A 84 0.96 -6.12 -1.22
N ASN A 85 0.62 -4.83 -1.37
CA ASN A 85 -0.77 -4.37 -1.32
C ASN A 85 -1.63 -5.00 -2.42
N TYR A 86 -1.10 -5.11 -3.63
CA TYR A 86 -1.79 -5.74 -4.75
C TYR A 86 -2.03 -7.23 -4.52
N LEU A 87 -1.00 -7.99 -4.13
CA LEU A 87 -1.13 -9.41 -3.82
C LEU A 87 -2.10 -9.67 -2.67
N SER A 88 -2.04 -8.83 -1.64
CA SER A 88 -2.98 -8.85 -0.51
C SER A 88 -4.42 -8.57 -0.95
N SER A 89 -4.64 -7.66 -1.90
CA SER A 89 -5.96 -7.37 -2.46
C SER A 89 -6.50 -8.56 -3.26
N ILE A 90 -5.68 -9.20 -4.10
CA ILE A 90 -6.07 -10.40 -4.85
C ILE A 90 -6.48 -11.53 -3.91
N LEU A 91 -5.69 -11.81 -2.87
CA LEU A 91 -5.99 -12.88 -1.92
C LEU A 91 -7.32 -12.63 -1.21
N ARG A 92 -7.58 -11.39 -0.80
CA ARG A 92 -8.88 -11.01 -0.22
C ARG A 92 -10.03 -11.17 -1.20
N SER A 93 -9.82 -10.84 -2.47
CA SER A 93 -10.82 -10.97 -3.54
C SER A 93 -11.23 -12.42 -3.80
N VAL A 94 -10.37 -13.40 -3.52
CA VAL A 94 -10.68 -14.82 -3.62
C VAL A 94 -11.09 -15.45 -2.27
N GLY A 95 -11.36 -14.62 -1.25
CA GLY A 95 -11.85 -15.05 0.06
C GLY A 95 -10.76 -15.44 1.07
N ASP A 96 -9.48 -15.35 0.71
CA ASP A 96 -8.38 -15.63 1.65
C ASP A 96 -7.90 -14.36 2.34
N SER A 97 -8.43 -14.10 3.52
CA SER A 97 -8.01 -12.98 4.38
C SER A 97 -6.90 -13.39 5.37
N ARG A 98 -6.70 -14.69 5.60
CA ARG A 98 -5.72 -15.19 6.60
C ARG A 98 -4.30 -15.05 6.11
N THR A 99 -4.05 -15.42 4.86
CA THR A 99 -2.71 -15.37 4.27
C THR A 99 -2.14 -13.94 4.23
N PRO A 100 -2.85 -12.91 3.73
CA PRO A 100 -2.36 -11.53 3.80
C PRO A 100 -2.08 -11.06 5.22
N PHE A 101 -2.95 -11.43 6.18
CA PHE A 101 -2.76 -11.07 7.58
C PHE A 101 -1.47 -11.68 8.16
N MET A 102 -1.20 -12.95 7.88
CA MET A 102 0.03 -13.61 8.34
C MET A 102 1.29 -12.93 7.79
N PHE A 103 1.29 -12.57 6.51
CA PHE A 103 2.42 -11.85 5.91
C PHE A 103 2.54 -10.40 6.42
N LEU A 104 1.43 -9.74 6.75
CA LEU A 104 1.46 -8.44 7.39
C LEU A 104 2.06 -8.51 8.80
N ALA A 105 1.64 -9.49 9.60
CA ALA A 105 2.19 -9.73 10.93
C ALA A 105 3.69 -10.06 10.86
N LEU A 106 4.09 -10.92 9.92
CA LEU A 106 5.50 -11.23 9.67
C LEU A 106 6.29 -9.97 9.29
N SER A 107 5.74 -9.13 8.40
CA SER A 107 6.36 -7.86 8.02
C SER A 107 6.57 -6.94 9.21
N ALA A 108 5.56 -6.82 10.08
CA ALA A 108 5.64 -5.97 11.28
C ALA A 108 6.70 -6.47 12.27
N ILE A 109 6.74 -7.78 12.52
CA ILE A 109 7.74 -8.39 13.40
C ILE A 109 9.15 -8.19 12.81
N LEU A 110 9.32 -8.49 11.52
CA LEU A 110 10.59 -8.35 10.83
C LEU A 110 11.06 -6.88 10.82
N ASN A 111 10.14 -5.93 10.63
CA ASN A 111 10.45 -4.51 10.67
C ASN A 111 11.00 -4.10 12.05
N ILE A 112 10.35 -4.53 13.15
CA ILE A 112 10.85 -4.22 14.52
C ILE A 112 12.28 -4.73 14.72
N PHE A 113 12.57 -5.98 14.31
CA PHE A 113 13.91 -6.54 14.44
C PHE A 113 14.93 -5.81 13.58
N LEU A 114 14.57 -5.50 12.33
CA LEU A 114 15.45 -4.78 11.42
C LEU A 114 15.68 -3.33 11.84
N ASP A 115 14.65 -2.65 12.37
CA ASP A 115 14.78 -1.31 12.92
C ASP A 115 15.80 -1.28 14.07
N LEU A 116 15.64 -2.19 15.04
CA LEU A 116 16.58 -2.31 16.15
C LEU A 116 18.00 -2.62 15.65
N PHE A 117 18.13 -3.52 14.71
CA PHE A 117 19.45 -3.88 14.15
C PHE A 117 20.08 -2.70 13.40
N CYS A 118 19.35 -2.05 12.50
CA CYS A 118 19.87 -0.95 11.68
C CYS A 118 20.17 0.32 12.53
N ILE A 119 19.34 0.61 13.54
CA ILE A 119 19.50 1.82 14.35
C ILE A 119 20.53 1.60 15.47
N VAL A 120 20.43 0.50 16.22
CA VAL A 120 21.26 0.28 17.40
C VAL A 120 22.61 -0.33 17.06
N VAL A 121 22.65 -1.35 16.18
CA VAL A 121 23.89 -2.07 15.84
C VAL A 121 24.65 -1.35 14.72
N LEU A 122 23.99 -1.03 13.60
CA LEU A 122 24.63 -0.39 12.46
C LEU A 122 24.74 1.13 12.59
N LYS A 123 23.99 1.73 13.51
CA LYS A 123 23.96 3.19 13.77
C LYS A 123 23.65 4.04 12.50
N TRP A 124 22.83 3.51 11.61
CA TRP A 124 22.43 4.19 10.36
C TRP A 124 21.35 5.27 10.55
N GLY A 125 20.91 5.51 11.80
CA GLY A 125 19.93 6.54 12.12
C GLY A 125 18.62 6.42 11.33
N CYS A 126 18.11 7.54 10.82
CA CYS A 126 16.84 7.59 10.10
C CYS A 126 16.86 6.77 8.79
N ALA A 127 17.98 6.76 8.05
CA ALA A 127 18.11 5.96 6.84
C ALA A 127 18.00 4.46 7.13
N GLY A 128 18.51 4.01 8.29
CA GLY A 128 18.39 2.63 8.75
C GLY A 128 16.92 2.20 8.94
N ALA A 129 16.10 3.05 9.54
CA ALA A 129 14.67 2.80 9.70
C ALA A 129 13.94 2.68 8.34
N ALA A 130 14.27 3.54 7.38
CA ALA A 130 13.70 3.45 6.04
C ALA A 130 14.08 2.12 5.35
N ILE A 131 15.35 1.73 5.41
CA ILE A 131 15.85 0.47 4.82
C ILE A 131 15.17 -0.73 5.49
N ALA A 132 15.05 -0.73 6.82
CA ALA A 132 14.39 -1.79 7.57
C ALA A 132 12.93 -1.96 7.14
N THR A 133 12.20 -0.86 7.01
CA THR A 133 10.80 -0.84 6.58
C THR A 133 10.65 -1.44 5.18
N ILE A 134 11.45 -0.98 4.21
CA ILE A 134 11.39 -1.47 2.83
C ILE A 134 11.78 -2.94 2.75
N THR A 135 12.84 -3.34 3.46
CA THR A 135 13.31 -4.71 3.47
C THR A 135 12.25 -5.66 4.04
N ALA A 136 11.59 -5.29 5.14
CA ALA A 136 10.49 -6.06 5.71
C ALA A 136 9.33 -6.22 4.74
N GLN A 137 8.93 -5.15 4.05
CA GLN A 137 7.88 -5.18 3.05
C GLN A 137 8.26 -5.97 1.80
N ALA A 138 9.51 -5.84 1.33
CA ALA A 138 10.01 -6.59 0.18
C ALA A 138 10.00 -8.10 0.47
N ILE A 139 10.53 -8.51 1.62
CA ILE A 139 10.53 -9.92 2.03
C ILE A 139 9.10 -10.45 2.09
N SER A 140 8.19 -9.74 2.76
CA SER A 140 6.78 -10.15 2.87
C SER A 140 6.07 -10.20 1.53
N GLY A 141 6.31 -9.23 0.65
CA GLY A 141 5.76 -9.20 -0.70
C GLY A 141 6.26 -10.38 -1.55
N ILE A 142 7.56 -10.68 -1.51
CA ILE A 142 8.17 -11.80 -2.23
C ILE A 142 7.65 -13.14 -1.68
N LEU A 143 7.58 -13.30 -0.35
CA LEU A 143 7.05 -14.53 0.26
C LEU A 143 5.58 -14.72 -0.10
N CYS A 144 4.78 -13.67 -0.11
CA CYS A 144 3.38 -13.70 -0.54
C CYS A 144 3.27 -14.14 -2.02
N LEU A 145 4.11 -13.59 -2.89
CA LEU A 145 4.17 -13.98 -4.31
C LEU A 145 4.54 -15.46 -4.49
N VAL A 146 5.56 -15.94 -3.77
CA VAL A 146 5.98 -17.34 -3.79
C VAL A 146 4.87 -18.26 -3.26
N PHE A 147 4.18 -17.86 -2.21
CA PHE A 147 3.05 -18.60 -1.65
C PHE A 147 1.92 -18.75 -2.68
N ILE A 148 1.52 -17.66 -3.34
CA ILE A 148 0.51 -17.67 -4.39
C ILE A 148 0.94 -18.62 -5.52
N GLY A 149 2.19 -18.51 -5.99
CA GLY A 149 2.71 -19.34 -7.08
C GLY A 149 2.81 -20.84 -6.75
N LYS A 150 2.99 -21.20 -5.47
CA LYS A 150 3.14 -22.60 -5.06
C LYS A 150 1.85 -23.26 -4.57
N LYS A 151 1.00 -22.50 -3.86
CA LYS A 151 -0.20 -23.07 -3.19
C LYS A 151 -1.52 -22.73 -3.86
N MET A 152 -1.58 -21.66 -4.66
CA MET A 152 -2.82 -21.21 -5.28
C MET A 152 -2.84 -21.47 -6.78
N ASN A 153 -3.05 -22.72 -7.17
CA ASN A 153 -3.26 -23.09 -8.59
C ASN A 153 -4.40 -22.30 -9.25
N LEU A 154 -5.34 -21.77 -8.46
CA LEU A 154 -6.44 -20.93 -8.89
C LEU A 154 -5.95 -19.65 -9.56
N LEU A 155 -4.88 -19.05 -9.04
CA LEU A 155 -4.28 -17.78 -9.53
C LEU A 155 -3.13 -18.04 -10.54
N TRP A 156 -2.91 -19.29 -10.96
CA TRP A 156 -1.85 -19.63 -11.90
C TRP A 156 -2.13 -18.99 -13.27
N LEU A 157 -1.22 -18.12 -13.69
CA LEU A 157 -1.27 -17.41 -14.96
C LEU A 157 -0.67 -18.27 -16.09
N ALA A 158 -1.50 -19.03 -16.80
CA ALA A 158 -1.08 -19.69 -18.05
C ALA A 158 -0.77 -18.63 -19.13
N LYS A 159 0.04 -19.00 -20.13
CA LYS A 159 0.40 -18.07 -21.24
C LYS A 159 -0.82 -17.45 -21.94
N ALA A 160 -1.92 -18.19 -22.03
CA ALA A 160 -3.17 -17.74 -22.64
C ALA A 160 -3.83 -16.55 -21.91
N HIS A 161 -3.61 -16.41 -20.60
CA HIS A 161 -4.20 -15.34 -19.79
C HIS A 161 -3.35 -14.06 -19.74
N ARG A 162 -2.16 -14.07 -20.34
CA ARG A 162 -1.20 -12.95 -20.36
C ARG A 162 -1.44 -11.98 -21.52
N ALA A 163 -2.66 -11.86 -22.01
CA ALA A 163 -3.01 -10.89 -23.03
C ALA A 163 -3.44 -9.56 -22.37
N ALA A 164 -2.83 -8.46 -22.81
CA ALA A 164 -3.29 -7.13 -22.42
C ALA A 164 -4.68 -6.91 -23.04
N ASN A 165 -5.70 -6.77 -22.20
CA ASN A 165 -7.07 -6.54 -22.61
C ASN A 165 -7.47 -5.11 -22.22
N LYS A 166 -7.81 -4.28 -23.23
CA LYS A 166 -8.21 -2.88 -23.00
C LYS A 166 -9.46 -2.76 -22.14
N ASP A 167 -10.40 -3.68 -22.28
CA ASP A 167 -11.64 -3.67 -21.49
C ASP A 167 -11.36 -3.97 -20.02
N ALA A 168 -10.49 -4.96 -19.74
CA ALA A 168 -10.05 -5.27 -18.38
C ALA A 168 -9.29 -4.09 -17.75
N VAL A 169 -8.40 -3.45 -18.51
CA VAL A 169 -7.66 -2.27 -18.04
C VAL A 169 -8.61 -1.12 -17.74
N SER A 170 -9.59 -0.87 -18.61
CA SER A 170 -10.59 0.19 -18.42
C SER A 170 -11.46 -0.05 -17.18
N GLU A 171 -11.96 -1.28 -16.97
CA GLU A 171 -12.77 -1.63 -15.79
C GLU A 171 -11.95 -1.51 -14.50
N LEU A 172 -10.70 -1.98 -14.50
CA LEU A 172 -9.79 -1.83 -13.36
C LEU A 172 -9.51 -0.37 -13.02
N LEU A 173 -9.26 0.49 -14.01
CA LEU A 173 -9.04 1.92 -13.80
C LEU A 173 -10.31 2.62 -13.31
N MET A 174 -11.48 2.26 -13.85
CA MET A 174 -12.76 2.83 -13.45
C MET A 174 -13.08 2.55 -11.97
N MET A 175 -12.64 1.43 -11.40
CA MET A 175 -12.78 1.09 -9.98
C MET A 175 -11.60 1.59 -9.15
N GLY A 176 -10.39 1.49 -9.67
CA GLY A 176 -9.17 1.82 -8.94
C GLY A 176 -8.93 3.32 -8.76
N ILE A 177 -9.28 4.15 -9.76
CA ILE A 177 -9.08 5.61 -9.69
C ILE A 177 -10.00 6.23 -8.63
N PRO A 178 -11.33 6.04 -8.63
CA PRO A 178 -12.19 6.62 -7.60
C PRO A 178 -11.81 6.19 -6.19
N THR A 179 -11.51 4.89 -6.00
CA THR A 179 -11.08 4.38 -4.69
C THR A 179 -9.74 4.99 -4.27
N GLY A 180 -8.79 5.13 -5.20
CA GLY A 180 -7.52 5.80 -4.96
C GLY A 180 -7.68 7.27 -4.59
N LEU A 181 -8.56 7.99 -5.29
CA LEU A 181 -8.90 9.40 -4.99
C LEU A 181 -9.56 9.55 -3.63
N GLN A 182 -10.48 8.67 -3.26
CA GLN A 182 -11.12 8.66 -1.94
C GLN A 182 -10.08 8.63 -0.81
N PHE A 183 -9.11 7.72 -0.88
CA PHE A 183 -8.02 7.65 0.09
C PHE A 183 -7.13 8.90 0.08
N SER A 184 -6.86 9.45 -1.11
CA SER A 184 -6.04 10.65 -1.25
C SER A 184 -6.72 11.87 -0.67
N ILE A 185 -8.01 12.08 -0.93
CA ILE A 185 -8.80 13.19 -0.38
C ILE A 185 -8.87 13.09 1.14
N THR A 186 -9.08 11.89 1.69
CA THR A 186 -9.09 11.66 3.14
C THR A 186 -7.73 12.01 3.76
N ALA A 187 -6.63 11.63 3.11
CA ALA A 187 -5.28 11.95 3.58
C ALA A 187 -5.01 13.46 3.54
N ILE A 188 -5.38 14.14 2.44
CA ILE A 188 -5.23 15.60 2.32
C ILE A 188 -6.07 16.30 3.39
N GLY A 189 -7.33 15.89 3.60
CA GLY A 189 -8.18 16.42 4.66
C GLY A 189 -7.55 16.28 6.05
N SER A 190 -6.93 15.14 6.33
CA SER A 190 -6.22 14.91 7.59
C SER A 190 -5.01 15.83 7.74
N MET A 191 -4.26 16.09 6.65
CA MET A 191 -3.12 17.03 6.66
C MET A 191 -3.56 18.46 6.92
N VAL A 192 -4.64 18.92 6.28
CA VAL A 192 -5.20 20.27 6.49
C VAL A 192 -5.67 20.43 7.94
N MET A 193 -6.37 19.44 8.48
CA MET A 193 -6.80 19.43 9.89
C MET A 193 -5.59 19.48 10.84
N GLN A 194 -4.55 18.70 10.57
CA GLN A 194 -3.32 18.70 11.37
C GLN A 194 -2.61 20.05 11.30
N SER A 195 -2.52 20.65 10.12
CA SER A 195 -1.91 21.98 9.93
C SER A 195 -2.65 23.07 10.70
N ALA A 196 -3.99 23.08 10.62
CA ALA A 196 -4.81 24.02 11.37
C ALA A 196 -4.64 23.84 12.89
N ASN A 197 -4.55 22.60 13.35
CA ASN A 197 -4.39 22.30 14.77
C ASN A 197 -3.00 22.69 15.30
N ASN A 198 -1.95 22.59 14.49
CA ASN A 198 -0.59 22.99 14.86
C ASN A 198 -0.50 24.49 15.24
N GLY A 199 -1.39 25.34 14.69
CA GLY A 199 -1.49 26.75 15.04
C GLY A 199 -2.07 27.05 16.43
N LEU A 200 -2.71 26.05 17.08
CA LEU A 200 -3.39 26.23 18.37
C LEU A 200 -2.47 25.98 19.59
N GLY A 201 -1.25 25.50 19.38
CA GLY A 201 -0.27 25.21 20.43
C GLY A 201 -0.19 23.75 20.86
N SER A 202 0.90 23.41 21.57
CA SER A 202 1.32 22.02 21.83
C SER A 202 0.30 21.18 22.61
N VAL A 203 -0.45 21.79 23.54
CA VAL A 203 -1.46 21.08 24.35
C VAL A 203 -2.61 20.61 23.45
N TYR A 204 -3.08 21.47 22.56
CA TYR A 204 -4.16 21.13 21.61
C TYR A 204 -3.70 20.08 20.60
N VAL A 205 -2.46 20.18 20.11
CA VAL A 205 -1.86 19.20 19.18
C VAL A 205 -1.81 17.83 19.84
N SER A 206 -1.40 17.74 21.10
CA SER A 206 -1.34 16.48 21.85
C SER A 206 -2.72 15.85 22.03
N GLY A 207 -3.71 16.66 22.45
CA GLY A 207 -5.10 16.20 22.61
C GLY A 207 -5.72 15.75 21.28
N PHE A 208 -5.53 16.52 20.23
CA PHE A 208 -6.01 16.17 18.89
C PHE A 208 -5.37 14.86 18.38
N THR A 209 -4.06 14.70 18.55
CA THR A 209 -3.35 13.50 18.14
C THR A 209 -3.85 12.26 18.89
N ALA A 210 -4.08 12.37 20.20
CA ALA A 210 -4.70 11.30 20.99
C ALA A 210 -6.11 10.96 20.49
N GLY A 211 -6.96 11.97 20.25
CA GLY A 211 -8.29 11.81 19.70
C GLY A 211 -8.29 11.14 18.33
N MET A 212 -7.36 11.51 17.44
CA MET A 212 -7.19 10.89 16.12
C MET A 212 -6.77 9.42 16.22
N LYS A 213 -5.93 9.05 17.20
CA LYS A 213 -5.56 7.66 17.46
C LYS A 213 -6.75 6.83 17.89
N ILE A 214 -7.58 7.35 18.82
CA ILE A 214 -8.80 6.69 19.28
C ILE A 214 -9.79 6.54 18.12
N LYS A 215 -10.01 7.62 17.34
CA LYS A 215 -10.85 7.57 16.14
C LYS A 215 -10.39 6.49 15.16
N GLN A 216 -9.10 6.42 14.86
CA GLN A 216 -8.55 5.43 13.93
C GLN A 216 -8.77 4.00 14.41
N PHE A 217 -8.58 3.76 15.72
CA PHE A 217 -8.84 2.46 16.32
C PHE A 217 -10.32 2.07 16.26
N THR A 218 -11.20 3.03 16.54
CA THR A 218 -12.66 2.82 16.47
C THR A 218 -13.15 2.60 15.03
N MET A 219 -12.54 3.26 14.03
CA MET A 219 -12.92 3.12 12.61
C MET A 219 -12.43 1.81 11.99
N CYS A 220 -11.40 1.17 12.54
CA CYS A 220 -10.84 -0.07 11.99
C CYS A 220 -11.86 -1.20 11.74
N PRO A 221 -12.80 -1.53 12.66
CA PRO A 221 -13.84 -2.52 12.40
C PRO A 221 -14.80 -2.11 11.27
N PHE A 222 -15.14 -0.83 11.19
CA PHE A 222 -16.05 -0.33 10.13
C PHE A 222 -15.41 -0.41 8.75
N ASP A 223 -14.14 -0.05 8.63
CA ASP A 223 -13.37 -0.18 7.38
C ASP A 223 -13.24 -1.66 6.96
N ALA A 224 -13.02 -2.56 7.93
CA ALA A 224 -12.94 -3.99 7.69
C ALA A 224 -14.27 -4.55 7.18
N ILE A 225 -15.40 -4.17 7.80
CA ILE A 225 -16.74 -4.57 7.36
C ILE A 225 -17.04 -4.00 5.97
N GLY A 226 -16.76 -2.72 5.74
CA GLY A 226 -16.94 -2.08 4.43
C GLY A 226 -16.19 -2.80 3.31
N THR A 227 -14.93 -3.16 3.56
CA THR A 227 -14.12 -3.93 2.60
C THR A 227 -14.67 -5.34 2.39
N ALA A 228 -15.10 -6.02 3.46
CA ALA A 228 -15.68 -7.35 3.36
C ALA A 228 -16.99 -7.36 2.56
N VAL A 229 -17.89 -6.39 2.80
CA VAL A 229 -19.14 -6.23 2.06
C VAL A 229 -18.85 -5.92 0.58
N SER A 230 -17.91 -5.05 0.29
CA SER A 230 -17.50 -4.71 -1.09
C SER A 230 -17.04 -5.95 -1.88
N VAL A 231 -16.28 -6.83 -1.23
CA VAL A 231 -15.80 -8.08 -1.86
C VAL A 231 -16.90 -9.12 -1.98
N PHE A 232 -17.82 -9.19 -0.99
CA PHE A 232 -18.90 -10.18 -0.97
C PHE A 232 -20.03 -9.85 -1.96
N CYS A 233 -20.32 -8.56 -2.16
CA CYS A 233 -21.40 -8.11 -3.06
C CYS A 233 -20.92 -7.90 -4.52
N SER A 234 -19.65 -8.08 -4.82
CA SER A 234 -19.09 -7.97 -6.18
C SER A 234 -19.24 -9.25 -6.96
#